data_19e10e55ae2b37c31eb2a6c73faf1401
#
_entry.id   19e10e55ae2b37c31eb2a6c73faf1401
#
_cell.length_a   1.000
_cell.length_b   1.000
_cell.length_c   1.000
_cell.angle_alpha   90.00
_cell.angle_beta   90.00
_cell.angle_gamma   90.00
#
_symmetry.space_group_name_H-M   'P 1'
#
loop_
_entity.id
_entity.type
_entity.pdbx_description
1 polymer ?
#
loop_
_entity_poly.entity_id
_entity_poly.type
_entity_poly.pdbx_seq_one_letter_code
_entity_poly.pdbx_strand_id
1 'polypeptide(L)'
;NNVLFYLLQLLLIINFVGISLKVHLWRHRKYGVIIFHWAFAVVLAGALITRIWGYEGIIHIREGEQTSRMLTHQCYISGVAESKGHSVNFEFPVEINSLFTQPFSEIISLEDKKIRIRLDKVKYSSLPNGDHLLEMSLRVGNDERTVFLSGKDYQVGEPENVKVGNVDISIAYGSVFKTLPFTIRLQDFRLIRYPGSHSPSSFESD
;
A
#
# COMPACT_ATOMS: atom_id res chain seq x y z
N ASN A 1 -1.33 6.98 7.91
CA ASN A 1 -2.74 7.44 7.89
C ASN A 1 -2.81 8.84 8.45
N ASN A 2 -2.91 9.81 7.54
CA ASN A 2 -2.94 11.20 7.94
C ASN A 2 -4.39 11.61 8.23
N VAL A 3 -4.90 11.27 9.43
CA VAL A 3 -6.26 11.61 9.88
C VAL A 3 -6.54 13.10 9.68
N LEU A 4 -5.53 13.94 9.93
CA LEU A 4 -5.62 15.38 9.69
C LEU A 4 -5.93 15.71 8.22
N PHE A 5 -5.30 15.00 7.28
CA PHE A 5 -5.56 15.20 5.86
C PHE A 5 -7.01 14.85 5.49
N TYR A 6 -7.54 13.75 6.00
CA TYR A 6 -8.94 13.36 5.77
C TYR A 6 -9.92 14.36 6.34
N LEU A 7 -9.64 14.86 7.55
CA LEU A 7 -10.46 15.91 8.18
C LEU A 7 -10.44 17.20 7.37
N LEU A 8 -9.28 17.65 6.92
CA LEU A 8 -9.15 18.84 6.08
C LEU A 8 -9.88 18.69 4.74
N GLN A 9 -9.78 17.53 4.10
CA GLN A 9 -10.46 17.25 2.84
C GLN A 9 -11.98 17.22 3.04
N LEU A 10 -12.47 16.60 4.11
CA LEU A 10 -13.89 16.58 4.45
C LEU A 10 -14.41 18.00 4.74
N LEU A 11 -13.69 18.79 5.53
CA LEU A 11 -14.03 20.20 5.81
C LEU A 11 -14.09 21.03 4.53
N LEU A 12 -13.19 20.78 3.58
CA LEU A 12 -13.17 21.45 2.29
C LEU A 12 -14.42 21.11 1.46
N ILE A 13 -14.81 19.83 1.42
CA ILE A 13 -16.06 19.40 0.75
C ILE A 13 -17.27 20.09 1.38
N ILE A 14 -17.37 20.08 2.71
CA ILE A 14 -18.45 20.75 3.45
C ILE A 14 -18.49 22.23 3.13
N ASN A 15 -17.33 22.88 3.03
CA ASN A 15 -17.21 24.29 2.69
C ASN A 15 -17.77 24.59 1.28
N PHE A 16 -17.35 23.83 0.27
CA PHE A 16 -17.84 24.02 -1.11
C PHE A 16 -19.35 23.85 -1.23
N VAL A 17 -19.89 22.82 -0.59
CA VAL A 17 -21.36 22.55 -0.55
C VAL A 17 -22.05 23.66 0.26
N GLY A 18 -21.52 23.97 1.44
CA GLY A 18 -22.12 24.95 2.37
C GLY A 18 -22.22 26.36 1.78
N ILE A 19 -21.20 26.82 1.05
CA ILE A 19 -21.23 28.14 0.36
C ILE A 19 -22.36 28.15 -0.67
N SER A 20 -22.53 27.09 -1.45
CA SER A 20 -23.57 26.98 -2.46
C SER A 20 -24.98 27.10 -1.87
N LEU A 21 -25.18 26.55 -0.68
CA LEU A 21 -26.45 26.59 0.05
C LEU A 21 -26.66 27.93 0.77
N LYS A 22 -25.64 28.42 1.48
CA LYS A 22 -25.73 29.63 2.32
C LYS A 22 -25.95 30.90 1.51
N VAL A 23 -25.29 31.06 0.37
CA VAL A 23 -25.35 32.28 -0.46
C VAL A 23 -26.58 32.28 -1.38
N HIS A 24 -27.49 31.28 -1.26
CA HIS A 24 -28.71 31.20 -2.08
C HIS A 24 -28.43 31.35 -3.58
N LEU A 25 -27.34 30.77 -4.07
CA LEU A 25 -26.92 30.89 -5.48
C LEU A 25 -27.99 30.44 -6.45
N TRP A 26 -28.83 29.49 -6.05
CA TRP A 26 -30.01 29.02 -6.83
C TRP A 26 -31.03 30.15 -7.05
N ARG A 27 -31.30 30.94 -6.03
CA ARG A 27 -32.26 32.05 -6.09
C ARG A 27 -31.77 33.16 -7.03
N HIS A 28 -30.46 33.36 -7.09
CA HIS A 28 -29.81 34.34 -7.95
C HIS A 28 -29.48 33.81 -9.35
N ARG A 29 -29.91 32.61 -9.71
CA ARG A 29 -29.66 31.94 -11.00
C ARG A 29 -28.19 31.89 -11.41
N LYS A 30 -27.25 31.85 -10.45
CA LYS A 30 -25.81 31.77 -10.70
C LYS A 30 -25.37 30.31 -10.92
N TYR A 31 -25.96 29.65 -11.88
CA TYR A 31 -25.77 28.21 -12.14
C TYR A 31 -24.31 27.85 -12.42
N GLY A 32 -23.55 28.68 -13.13
CA GLY A 32 -22.13 28.41 -13.39
C GLY A 32 -21.29 28.32 -12.11
N VAL A 33 -21.58 29.17 -11.13
CA VAL A 33 -20.87 29.14 -9.83
C VAL A 33 -21.28 27.90 -9.03
N ILE A 34 -22.56 27.51 -9.09
CA ILE A 34 -23.05 26.30 -8.43
C ILE A 34 -22.33 25.07 -9.00
N ILE A 35 -22.37 24.91 -10.33
CA ILE A 35 -21.74 23.79 -11.03
C ILE A 35 -20.24 23.69 -10.67
N PHE A 36 -19.55 24.82 -10.67
CA PHE A 36 -18.13 24.89 -10.31
C PHE A 36 -17.86 24.36 -8.89
N HIS A 37 -18.62 24.81 -7.89
CA HIS A 37 -18.45 24.38 -6.50
C HIS A 37 -18.78 22.90 -6.30
N TRP A 38 -19.86 22.43 -6.93
CA TRP A 38 -20.25 21.04 -6.85
C TRP A 38 -19.28 20.11 -7.60
N ALA A 39 -18.72 20.56 -8.73
CA ALA A 39 -17.70 19.79 -9.42
C ALA A 39 -16.48 19.56 -8.53
N PHE A 40 -15.99 20.60 -7.81
CA PHE A 40 -14.92 20.44 -6.84
C PHE A 40 -15.27 19.49 -5.69
N ALA A 41 -16.48 19.60 -5.15
CA ALA A 41 -16.94 18.72 -4.09
C ALA A 41 -16.95 17.25 -4.55
N VAL A 42 -17.43 16.98 -5.77
CA VAL A 42 -17.44 15.63 -6.36
C VAL A 42 -16.02 15.10 -6.59
N VAL A 43 -15.11 15.91 -7.14
CA VAL A 43 -13.70 15.53 -7.35
C VAL A 43 -13.03 15.21 -6.02
N LEU A 44 -13.22 16.06 -5.01
CA LEU A 44 -12.65 15.82 -3.68
C LEU A 44 -13.23 14.57 -3.02
N ALA A 45 -14.54 14.34 -3.16
CA ALA A 45 -15.18 13.13 -2.65
C ALA A 45 -14.65 11.87 -3.36
N GLY A 46 -14.50 11.91 -4.68
CA GLY A 46 -13.90 10.84 -5.46
C GLY A 46 -12.46 10.54 -5.02
N ALA A 47 -11.63 11.58 -4.86
CA ALA A 47 -10.26 11.45 -4.36
C ALA A 47 -10.21 10.84 -2.95
N LEU A 48 -11.15 11.22 -2.07
CA LEU A 48 -11.26 10.63 -0.73
C LEU A 48 -11.61 9.13 -0.79
N ILE A 49 -12.57 8.77 -1.62
CA ILE A 49 -12.98 7.38 -1.85
C ILE A 49 -11.81 6.55 -2.36
N THR A 50 -11.13 7.03 -3.40
CA THR A 50 -9.97 6.33 -3.96
C THR A 50 -8.86 6.16 -2.93
N ARG A 51 -8.62 7.16 -2.09
CA ARG A 51 -7.57 7.08 -1.06
C ARG A 51 -7.92 6.12 0.08
N ILE A 52 -9.20 5.95 0.43
CA ILE A 52 -9.62 5.05 1.52
C ILE A 52 -9.72 3.60 1.04
N TRP A 53 -10.27 3.38 -0.15
CA TRP A 53 -10.55 2.03 -0.67
C TRP A 53 -9.70 1.62 -1.87
N GLY A 54 -9.01 2.59 -2.49
CA GLY A 54 -8.10 2.30 -3.60
C GLY A 54 -6.82 1.66 -3.11
N TYR A 55 -6.26 0.78 -3.89
CA TYR A 55 -4.90 0.29 -3.74
C TYR A 55 -4.18 0.38 -5.07
N GLU A 56 -2.90 0.67 -5.00
CA GLU A 56 -2.04 0.90 -6.17
C GLU A 56 -0.99 -0.20 -6.26
N GLY A 57 -0.59 -0.52 -7.47
CA GLY A 57 0.46 -1.49 -7.71
C GLY A 57 0.86 -1.55 -9.17
N ILE A 58 1.85 -2.35 -9.44
CA ILE A 58 2.37 -2.58 -10.78
C ILE A 58 2.07 -4.00 -11.25
N ILE A 59 1.83 -4.12 -12.53
CA ILE A 59 1.61 -5.39 -13.20
C ILE A 59 2.71 -5.56 -14.24
N HIS A 60 3.47 -6.64 -14.12
CA HIS A 60 4.47 -7.02 -15.10
C HIS A 60 3.90 -8.14 -15.97
N ILE A 61 3.68 -7.86 -17.23
CA ILE A 61 3.17 -8.83 -18.20
C ILE A 61 4.12 -8.84 -19.42
N ARG A 62 4.50 -10.01 -19.88
CA ARG A 62 5.21 -10.17 -21.14
C ARG A 62 4.21 -10.25 -22.28
N GLU A 63 4.66 -9.86 -23.47
CA GLU A 63 3.87 -9.99 -24.69
C GLU A 63 3.37 -11.43 -24.90
N GLY A 64 2.07 -11.57 -25.18
CA GLY A 64 1.38 -12.86 -25.31
C GLY A 64 0.94 -13.50 -23.99
N GLU A 65 1.40 -13.02 -22.83
CA GLU A 65 1.03 -13.54 -21.52
C GLU A 65 -0.21 -12.84 -20.93
N GLN A 66 -0.73 -13.44 -19.89
CA GLN A 66 -1.85 -12.88 -19.12
C GLN A 66 -1.60 -13.05 -17.62
N THR A 67 -2.10 -12.10 -16.83
CA THR A 67 -2.02 -12.18 -15.37
C THR A 67 -3.24 -11.56 -14.71
N SER A 68 -3.59 -12.10 -13.54
CA SER A 68 -4.55 -11.49 -12.59
C SER A 68 -3.84 -11.03 -11.31
N ARG A 69 -2.50 -10.99 -11.29
CA ARG A 69 -1.72 -10.64 -10.09
C ARG A 69 -1.07 -9.28 -10.27
N MET A 70 -1.16 -8.46 -9.23
CA MET A 70 -0.57 -7.14 -9.14
C MET A 70 0.37 -7.10 -7.93
N LEU A 71 1.56 -6.54 -8.10
CA LEU A 71 2.47 -6.26 -7.00
C LEU A 71 2.09 -4.91 -6.38
N THR A 72 1.80 -4.89 -5.08
CA THR A 72 1.36 -3.68 -4.38
C THR A 72 2.47 -2.62 -4.28
N HIS A 73 2.09 -1.35 -4.32
CA HIS A 73 2.99 -0.26 -3.94
C HIS A 73 3.26 -0.29 -2.43
N GLN A 74 2.21 -0.48 -1.64
CA GLN A 74 2.32 -0.54 -0.19
C GLN A 74 3.10 -1.78 0.24
N CYS A 75 4.04 -1.59 1.18
CA CYS A 75 4.75 -2.67 1.82
C CYS A 75 3.94 -3.33 2.94
N TYR A 76 4.20 -4.59 3.15
CA TYR A 76 3.57 -5.42 4.17
C TYR A 76 4.62 -6.15 4.99
N ILE A 77 4.29 -6.40 6.24
CA ILE A 77 4.92 -7.46 7.02
C ILE A 77 4.07 -8.69 6.81
N SER A 78 4.63 -9.67 6.12
CA SER A 78 3.95 -10.89 5.74
C SER A 78 4.75 -12.12 6.15
N GLY A 79 4.08 -13.23 6.37
CA GLY A 79 4.78 -14.45 6.72
C GLY A 79 3.86 -15.58 7.13
N VAL A 80 4.51 -16.64 7.63
CA VAL A 80 3.85 -17.85 8.13
C VAL A 80 4.43 -18.17 9.49
N ALA A 81 3.56 -18.48 10.43
CA ALA A 81 3.96 -19.02 11.73
C ALA A 81 3.47 -20.47 11.84
N GLU A 82 4.37 -21.37 12.20
CA GLU A 82 4.12 -22.80 12.28
C GLU A 82 4.45 -23.36 13.67
N SER A 83 3.58 -24.23 14.19
CA SER A 83 3.80 -24.94 15.43
C SER A 83 3.02 -26.26 15.41
N LYS A 84 3.67 -27.37 15.69
CA LYS A 84 3.05 -28.71 15.84
C LYS A 84 2.14 -29.11 14.68
N GLY A 85 2.47 -28.74 13.44
CA GLY A 85 1.70 -29.06 12.24
C GLY A 85 0.53 -28.11 11.93
N HIS A 86 0.33 -27.08 12.74
CA HIS A 86 -0.60 -25.98 12.46
C HIS A 86 0.16 -24.78 11.94
N SER A 87 -0.37 -24.12 10.91
CA SER A 87 0.21 -22.92 10.31
C SER A 87 -0.83 -21.81 10.20
N VAL A 88 -0.36 -20.60 10.38
CA VAL A 88 -1.14 -19.38 10.19
C VAL A 88 -0.36 -18.43 9.29
N ASN A 89 -0.99 -18.00 8.20
CA ASN A 89 -0.48 -16.95 7.35
C ASN A 89 -0.91 -15.59 7.90
N PHE A 90 -0.02 -14.60 7.81
CA PHE A 90 -0.33 -13.25 8.21
C PHE A 90 0.20 -12.24 7.19
N GLU A 91 -0.50 -11.12 7.07
CA GLU A 91 -0.17 -10.04 6.16
C GLU A 91 -0.73 -8.73 6.73
N PHE A 92 0.17 -7.85 7.17
CA PHE A 92 -0.18 -6.57 7.76
C PHE A 92 0.41 -5.42 6.96
N PRO A 93 -0.41 -4.46 6.51
CA PRO A 93 0.10 -3.29 5.82
C PRO A 93 0.91 -2.42 6.77
N VAL A 94 2.06 -1.94 6.32
CA VAL A 94 2.95 -1.07 7.09
C VAL A 94 3.34 0.13 6.25
N GLU A 95 3.06 1.32 6.80
CA GLU A 95 3.55 2.58 6.23
C GLU A 95 4.81 3.02 6.97
N ILE A 96 5.93 3.01 6.26
CA ILE A 96 7.20 3.51 6.78
C ILE A 96 7.47 4.87 6.13
N ASN A 97 7.45 5.91 6.96
CA ASN A 97 7.69 7.27 6.51
C ASN A 97 8.81 7.88 7.37
N SER A 98 9.79 8.52 6.73
CA SER A 98 10.93 9.16 7.39
C SER A 98 10.53 10.25 8.40
N LEU A 99 9.36 10.86 8.24
CA LEU A 99 8.87 11.92 9.12
C LEU A 99 8.02 11.40 10.28
N PHE A 100 7.27 10.30 10.07
CA PHE A 100 6.34 9.76 11.06
C PHE A 100 6.24 8.23 10.92
N THR A 101 7.13 7.50 11.58
CA THR A 101 6.95 6.05 11.72
C THR A 101 5.86 5.79 12.76
N GLN A 102 4.75 5.21 12.34
CA GLN A 102 3.71 4.79 13.27
C GLN A 102 4.19 3.57 14.09
N PRO A 103 3.85 3.51 15.38
CA PRO A 103 4.12 2.32 16.17
C PRO A 103 3.32 1.14 15.57
N PHE A 104 4.02 0.11 15.16
CA PHE A 104 3.42 -1.11 14.66
C PHE A 104 3.51 -2.20 15.71
N SER A 105 2.38 -2.79 16.09
CA SER A 105 2.32 -3.93 17.00
C SER A 105 1.06 -4.73 16.72
N GLU A 106 1.24 -5.95 16.21
CA GLU A 106 0.17 -6.86 15.86
C GLU A 106 0.28 -8.16 16.64
N ILE A 107 -0.86 -8.82 16.85
CA ILE A 107 -0.94 -10.08 17.57
C ILE A 107 -1.61 -11.12 16.66
N ILE A 108 -0.91 -12.21 16.44
CA ILE A 108 -1.42 -13.37 15.70
C ILE A 108 -1.72 -14.47 16.71
N SER A 109 -2.85 -15.14 16.53
CA SER A 109 -3.22 -16.31 17.33
C SER A 109 -2.94 -17.58 16.53
N LEU A 110 -2.10 -18.44 17.08
CA LEU A 110 -1.82 -19.79 16.56
C LEU A 110 -2.20 -20.80 17.66
N GLU A 111 -3.36 -21.42 17.52
CA GLU A 111 -3.99 -22.22 18.57
C GLU A 111 -4.08 -21.46 19.92
N ASP A 112 -3.50 -21.99 20.98
CA ASP A 112 -3.47 -21.38 22.31
C ASP A 112 -2.33 -20.35 22.50
N LYS A 113 -1.54 -20.10 21.47
CA LYS A 113 -0.39 -19.20 21.53
C LYS A 113 -0.69 -17.86 20.87
N LYS A 114 -0.27 -16.79 21.53
CA LYS A 114 -0.27 -15.44 20.98
C LYS A 114 1.15 -15.06 20.58
N ILE A 115 1.31 -14.74 19.32
CA ILE A 115 2.56 -14.26 18.73
C ILE A 115 2.41 -12.76 18.57
N ARG A 116 3.22 -11.98 19.28
CA ARG A 116 3.27 -10.54 19.11
C ARG A 116 4.41 -10.16 18.19
N ILE A 117 4.10 -9.39 17.17
CA ILE A 117 5.04 -8.82 16.20
C ILE A 117 5.07 -7.32 16.44
N ARG A 118 6.24 -6.76 16.75
CA ARG A 118 6.40 -5.33 17.02
C ARG A 118 7.57 -4.77 16.22
N LEU A 119 7.37 -3.59 15.66
CA LEU A 119 8.44 -2.79 15.04
C LEU A 119 9.13 -1.97 16.12
N ASP A 120 10.41 -2.18 16.32
CA ASP A 120 11.21 -1.47 17.32
C ASP A 120 11.96 -0.29 16.72
N LYS A 121 12.57 -0.48 15.55
CA LYS A 121 13.37 0.53 14.88
C LYS A 121 13.27 0.44 13.36
N VAL A 122 13.41 1.58 12.71
CA VAL A 122 13.59 1.68 11.25
C VAL A 122 14.88 2.43 10.96
N LYS A 123 15.72 1.85 10.13
CA LYS A 123 16.85 2.52 9.52
C LYS A 123 16.50 2.82 8.06
N TYR A 124 16.41 4.09 7.75
CA TYR A 124 16.11 4.53 6.38
C TYR A 124 17.38 4.48 5.54
N SER A 125 17.23 4.07 4.29
CA SER A 125 18.29 4.21 3.31
C SER A 125 18.56 5.69 3.04
N SER A 126 19.83 6.05 2.92
CA SER A 126 20.23 7.38 2.45
C SER A 126 20.13 7.55 0.93
N LEU A 127 19.92 6.45 0.20
CA LEU A 127 19.75 6.45 -1.25
C LEU A 127 18.26 6.54 -1.59
N PRO A 128 17.88 7.33 -2.60
CA PRO A 128 16.54 7.29 -3.15
C PRO A 128 16.18 5.86 -3.58
N ASN A 129 15.03 5.36 -3.17
CA ASN A 129 14.58 3.98 -3.43
C ASN A 129 15.50 2.87 -2.87
N GLY A 130 16.32 3.18 -1.87
CA GLY A 130 17.12 2.17 -1.17
C GLY A 130 16.30 1.35 -0.18
N ASP A 131 16.82 0.17 0.17
CA ASP A 131 16.15 -0.72 1.11
C ASP A 131 16.06 -0.10 2.50
N HIS A 132 14.93 -0.24 3.14
CA HIS A 132 14.75 0.06 4.56
C HIS A 132 15.10 -1.17 5.37
N LEU A 133 15.79 -0.98 6.49
CA LEU A 133 16.08 -2.05 7.43
C LEU A 133 15.20 -1.86 8.67
N LEU A 134 14.37 -2.86 8.94
CA LEU A 134 13.46 -2.91 10.08
C LEU A 134 14.03 -3.83 11.15
N GLU A 135 14.09 -3.33 12.38
CA GLU A 135 14.35 -4.13 13.57
C GLU A 135 13.00 -4.48 14.21
N MET A 136 12.68 -5.78 14.26
CA MET A 136 11.41 -6.30 14.73
C MET A 136 11.61 -7.22 15.91
N SER A 137 10.74 -7.10 16.93
CA SER A 137 10.64 -8.05 18.04
C SER A 137 9.50 -9.02 17.82
N LEU A 138 9.80 -10.30 17.91
CA LEU A 138 8.84 -11.41 17.85
C LEU A 138 8.78 -12.06 19.23
N ARG A 139 7.58 -12.05 19.87
CA ARG A 139 7.39 -12.62 21.20
C ARG A 139 6.30 -13.71 21.18
N VAL A 140 6.64 -14.85 21.76
CA VAL A 140 5.74 -15.98 21.98
C VAL A 140 5.79 -16.37 23.46
N GLY A 141 4.76 -16.04 24.23
CA GLY A 141 4.77 -16.22 25.67
C GLY A 141 5.89 -15.39 26.34
N ASN A 142 6.86 -16.07 26.97
CA ASN A 142 8.01 -15.45 27.61
C ASN A 142 9.26 -15.36 26.69
N ASP A 143 9.25 -16.06 25.56
CA ASP A 143 10.36 -16.06 24.62
C ASP A 143 10.24 -14.87 23.67
N GLU A 144 11.35 -14.16 23.49
CA GLU A 144 11.46 -13.00 22.58
C GLU A 144 12.70 -13.14 21.70
N ARG A 145 12.56 -12.78 20.43
CA ARG A 145 13.65 -12.73 19.45
C ARG A 145 13.56 -11.48 18.62
N THR A 146 14.70 -10.90 18.30
CA THR A 146 14.82 -9.78 17.36
C THR A 146 15.23 -10.30 16.01
N VAL A 147 14.57 -9.81 14.96
CA VAL A 147 14.89 -10.08 13.56
C VAL A 147 15.09 -8.77 12.81
N PHE A 148 15.90 -8.83 11.77
CA PHE A 148 16.16 -7.69 10.89
C PHE A 148 15.61 -8.02 9.50
N LEU A 149 14.66 -7.21 9.04
CA LEU A 149 14.03 -7.37 7.73
C LEU A 149 14.47 -6.24 6.82
N SER A 150 14.88 -6.58 5.60
CA SER A 150 15.23 -5.62 4.57
C SER A 150 14.20 -5.65 3.46
N GLY A 151 13.83 -4.47 2.94
CA GLY A 151 12.89 -4.39 1.83
C GLY A 151 12.60 -2.96 1.39
N LYS A 152 11.89 -2.86 0.29
CA LYS A 152 11.48 -1.59 -0.32
C LYS A 152 10.18 -1.74 -1.10
N ASP A 153 9.65 -0.61 -1.54
CA ASP A 153 8.46 -0.54 -2.39
C ASP A 153 8.70 -1.27 -3.72
N TYR A 154 7.65 -1.89 -4.23
CA TYR A 154 7.63 -2.65 -5.49
C TYR A 154 8.61 -3.84 -5.55
N GLN A 155 9.04 -4.34 -4.42
CA GLN A 155 9.86 -5.54 -4.31
C GLN A 155 9.27 -6.50 -3.28
N VAL A 156 9.18 -7.77 -3.66
CA VAL A 156 8.79 -8.83 -2.71
C VAL A 156 9.92 -8.98 -1.68
N GLY A 157 9.54 -8.96 -0.40
CA GLY A 157 10.50 -9.10 0.69
C GLY A 157 11.11 -10.50 0.73
N GLU A 158 12.38 -10.57 1.10
CA GLU A 158 13.05 -11.84 1.36
C GLU A 158 12.63 -12.36 2.74
N PRO A 159 12.21 -13.64 2.84
CA PRO A 159 11.78 -14.21 4.12
C PRO A 159 12.95 -14.53 5.03
N GLU A 160 12.88 -14.04 6.25
CA GLU A 160 13.78 -14.42 7.35
C GLU A 160 13.11 -15.49 8.23
N ASN A 161 13.81 -16.58 8.48
CA ASN A 161 13.33 -17.70 9.29
C ASN A 161 13.88 -17.63 10.69
N VAL A 162 13.00 -17.58 11.68
CA VAL A 162 13.38 -17.47 13.10
C VAL A 162 12.53 -18.40 13.94
N LYS A 163 13.14 -19.01 14.93
CA LYS A 163 12.47 -19.85 15.93
C LYS A 163 12.31 -19.10 17.23
N VAL A 164 11.07 -18.94 17.69
CA VAL A 164 10.72 -18.32 18.96
C VAL A 164 10.00 -19.34 19.84
N GLY A 165 10.68 -19.84 20.88
CA GLY A 165 10.19 -20.98 21.65
C GLY A 165 10.04 -22.22 20.78
N ASN A 166 8.81 -22.72 20.64
CA ASN A 166 8.48 -23.85 19.77
C ASN A 166 7.58 -23.45 18.59
N VAL A 167 7.71 -22.20 18.14
CA VAL A 167 7.06 -21.69 16.93
C VAL A 167 8.16 -21.33 15.92
N ASP A 168 8.05 -21.86 14.72
CA ASP A 168 8.90 -21.51 13.59
C ASP A 168 8.18 -20.41 12.80
N ILE A 169 8.82 -19.26 12.62
CA ILE A 169 8.23 -18.07 11.99
C ILE A 169 9.09 -17.71 10.78
N SER A 170 8.46 -17.70 9.61
CA SER A 170 9.01 -17.12 8.39
C SER A 170 8.37 -15.76 8.18
N ILE A 171 9.15 -14.69 8.19
CA ILE A 171 8.65 -13.30 8.14
C ILE A 171 9.43 -12.50 7.12
N ALA A 172 8.73 -11.67 6.35
CA ALA A 172 9.30 -10.80 5.33
C ALA A 172 8.71 -9.40 5.40
N TYR A 173 9.47 -8.42 4.93
CA TYR A 173 9.03 -7.05 4.72
C TYR A 173 9.18 -6.66 3.25
N GLY A 174 8.11 -6.22 2.60
CA GLY A 174 8.10 -5.80 1.20
C GLY A 174 6.71 -5.76 0.60
N SER A 175 6.66 -5.53 -0.71
CA SER A 175 5.41 -5.59 -1.47
C SER A 175 4.90 -7.02 -1.60
N VAL A 176 3.59 -7.18 -1.68
CA VAL A 176 2.94 -8.48 -1.83
C VAL A 176 2.13 -8.54 -3.12
N PHE A 177 1.88 -9.76 -3.61
CA PHE A 177 1.01 -9.98 -4.75
C PHE A 177 -0.45 -10.02 -4.31
N LYS A 178 -1.28 -9.15 -4.92
CA LYS A 178 -2.74 -9.18 -4.78
C LYS A 178 -3.37 -9.73 -6.06
N THR A 179 -4.38 -10.57 -5.89
CA THR A 179 -5.15 -11.09 -7.03
C THR A 179 -6.25 -10.10 -7.40
N LEU A 180 -6.30 -9.73 -8.67
CA LEU A 180 -7.33 -8.87 -9.23
C LEU A 180 -8.59 -9.70 -9.57
N PRO A 181 -9.80 -9.12 -9.53
CA PRO A 181 -11.04 -9.79 -9.92
C PRO A 181 -11.19 -9.95 -11.44
N PHE A 182 -10.18 -9.60 -12.21
CA PHE A 182 -10.10 -9.70 -13.67
C PHE A 182 -8.69 -10.11 -14.08
N THR A 183 -8.56 -10.55 -15.34
CA THR A 183 -7.27 -10.91 -15.96
C THR A 183 -6.95 -9.91 -17.04
N ILE A 184 -5.70 -9.46 -17.09
CA ILE A 184 -5.18 -8.60 -18.15
C ILE A 184 -4.26 -9.45 -19.01
N ARG A 185 -4.43 -9.38 -20.33
CA ARG A 185 -3.57 -10.00 -21.33
C ARG A 185 -2.92 -8.92 -22.17
N LEU A 186 -1.61 -8.98 -22.32
CA LEU A 186 -0.85 -8.13 -23.24
C LEU A 186 -0.76 -8.84 -24.59
N GLN A 187 -1.42 -8.31 -25.61
CA GLN A 187 -1.44 -8.89 -26.94
C GLN A 187 -0.23 -8.46 -27.77
N ASP A 188 0.07 -7.16 -27.76
CA ASP A 188 1.15 -6.56 -28.52
C ASP A 188 1.78 -5.41 -27.75
N PHE A 189 3.09 -5.27 -27.81
CA PHE A 189 3.83 -4.18 -27.21
C PHE A 189 4.76 -3.55 -28.21
N ARG A 190 4.56 -2.27 -28.53
CA ARG A 190 5.30 -1.53 -29.54
C ARG A 190 6.09 -0.39 -28.93
N LEU A 191 7.38 -0.40 -29.23
CA LEU A 191 8.28 0.71 -28.95
C LEU A 191 8.42 1.57 -30.20
N ILE A 192 7.81 2.75 -30.18
CA ILE A 192 7.95 3.73 -31.26
C ILE A 192 9.18 4.59 -30.96
N ARG A 193 10.02 4.80 -31.98
CA ARG A 193 11.26 5.58 -31.87
C ARG A 193 11.16 6.86 -32.68
N TYR A 194 11.91 7.88 -32.27
CA TYR A 194 12.06 9.08 -33.08
C TYR A 194 12.76 8.73 -34.42
N PRO A 195 12.31 9.32 -35.54
CA PRO A 195 12.94 9.10 -36.85
C PRO A 195 14.45 9.35 -36.79
N GLY A 196 15.25 8.35 -37.23
CA GLY A 196 16.71 8.44 -37.24
C GLY A 196 17.41 8.34 -35.88
N SER A 197 16.71 7.94 -34.82
CA SER A 197 17.25 7.79 -33.46
C SER A 197 16.92 6.44 -32.85
N HIS A 198 17.75 5.98 -31.90
CA HIS A 198 17.46 4.83 -31.05
C HIS A 198 16.65 5.20 -29.81
N SER A 199 16.41 6.50 -29.58
CA SER A 199 15.63 6.97 -28.40
C SER A 199 14.15 6.65 -28.55
N PRO A 200 13.48 6.15 -27.50
CA PRO A 200 12.05 5.90 -27.52
C PRO A 200 11.26 7.22 -27.60
N SER A 201 10.24 7.24 -28.45
CA SER A 201 9.28 8.34 -28.59
C SER A 201 8.03 8.07 -27.77
N SER A 202 7.48 6.85 -27.89
CA SER A 202 6.31 6.41 -27.15
C SER A 202 6.31 4.89 -26.95
N PHE A 203 5.49 4.44 -26.02
CA PHE A 203 5.22 3.03 -25.79
C PHE A 203 3.72 2.80 -26.00
N GLU A 204 3.35 1.79 -26.75
CA GLU A 204 1.97 1.41 -27.03
C GLU A 204 1.75 -0.05 -26.64
N SER A 205 0.59 -0.35 -26.05
CA SER A 205 0.20 -1.71 -25.64
C SER A 205 -1.27 -1.94 -25.96
N ASP A 206 -1.58 -3.12 -26.50
CA ASP A 206 -2.90 -3.62 -26.81
C ASP A 206 -3.20 -4.90 -26.00
#